data_5300fa5a35120b30492720136f69b359
#
_entry.id   5300fa5a35120b30492720136f69b359
#
_cell.length_a   1.000
_cell.length_b   1.000
_cell.length_c   1.000
_cell.angle_alpha   90.00
_cell.angle_beta   90.00
_cell.angle_gamma   90.00
#
_symmetry.space_group_name_H-M   'P 1'
#
loop_
_entity.id
_entity.type
_entity.pdbx_description
1 polymer ?
#
loop_
_entity_poly.entity_id
_entity_poly.type
_entity_poly.pdbx_seq_one_letter_code
_entity_poly.pdbx_strand_id
1 'polypeptide(L)' 'MNRLTLADIEAIDKETLSPAQVASCLGVDQDTLRGQARSAPELLRFPTVCVGNRVRIPKQAFLKFMKGESIGTKN' A
#
# COMPACT_ATOMS: atom_id res chain seq x y z
N MET A 1 -8.57 13.97 13.18
CA MET A 1 -8.04 13.44 11.98
C MET A 1 -8.12 11.93 11.92
N ASN A 2 -8.71 11.44 10.92
CA ASN A 2 -8.99 10.02 10.83
C ASN A 2 -8.01 9.31 9.93
N ARG A 3 -7.50 8.22 10.42
CA ARG A 3 -6.69 7.34 9.60
C ARG A 3 -7.59 6.28 9.02
N LEU A 4 -7.23 5.82 7.84
CA LEU A 4 -7.96 4.72 7.25
C LEU A 4 -7.63 3.44 8.00
N THR A 5 -8.64 2.60 8.16
CA THR A 5 -8.44 1.29 8.76
C THR A 5 -8.45 0.25 7.66
N LEU A 6 -8.14 -1.00 8.03
CA LEU A 6 -8.24 -2.08 7.04
C LEU A 6 -9.65 -2.22 6.51
N ALA A 7 -10.65 -2.02 7.38
CA ALA A 7 -12.03 -2.10 6.92
C ALA A 7 -12.31 -1.02 5.87
N ASP A 8 -11.76 0.18 6.09
CA ASP A 8 -11.92 1.23 5.11
C ASP A 8 -11.28 0.86 3.78
N ILE A 9 -10.09 0.27 3.83
CA ILE A 9 -9.40 -0.15 2.63
C ILE A 9 -10.20 -1.22 1.90
N GLU A 10 -10.73 -2.17 2.63
CA GLU A 10 -11.51 -3.24 2.02
C GLU A 10 -12.77 -2.72 1.35
N ALA A 11 -13.31 -1.63 1.87
CA ALA A 11 -14.52 -1.05 1.31
C ALA A 11 -14.27 -0.23 0.04
N ILE A 12 -13.02 0.04 -0.27
CA ILE A 12 -12.71 0.80 -1.47
C ILE A 12 -13.04 -0.05 -2.70
N ASP A 13 -13.86 0.51 -3.56
CA ASP A 13 -14.34 -0.22 -4.73
C ASP A 13 -13.43 0.02 -5.92
N LYS A 14 -12.15 -0.25 -5.75
CA LYS A 14 -11.14 -0.11 -6.78
C LYS A 14 -10.11 -1.19 -6.59
N GLU A 15 -9.41 -1.49 -7.64
CA GLU A 15 -8.43 -2.56 -7.60
C GLU A 15 -7.06 -2.08 -7.12
N THR A 16 -6.82 -0.78 -7.15
CA THR A 16 -5.57 -0.23 -6.68
C THR A 16 -5.85 0.88 -5.68
N LEU A 17 -4.85 1.15 -4.86
CA LEU A 17 -4.93 2.19 -3.85
C LEU A 17 -3.94 3.28 -4.18
N SER A 18 -4.24 4.49 -3.72
CA SER A 18 -3.30 5.59 -3.88
C SER A 18 -2.30 5.57 -2.73
N PRO A 19 -1.15 6.23 -2.92
CA PRO A 19 -0.20 6.33 -1.82
C PRO A 19 -0.79 6.99 -0.58
N ALA A 20 -1.67 7.98 -0.79
CA ALA A 20 -2.29 8.64 0.36
C ALA A 20 -3.13 7.67 1.18
N GLN A 21 -3.86 6.79 0.50
CA GLN A 21 -4.69 5.83 1.20
C GLN A 21 -3.84 4.83 1.98
N VAL A 22 -2.80 4.32 1.35
CA VAL A 22 -1.94 3.36 2.01
C VAL A 22 -1.18 4.02 3.16
N ALA A 23 -0.68 5.21 2.93
CA ALA A 23 0.05 5.92 3.97
C ALA A 23 -0.83 6.20 5.17
N SER A 24 -2.08 6.57 4.93
CA SER A 24 -3.01 6.82 6.01
C SER A 24 -3.24 5.55 6.83
N CYS A 25 -3.40 4.43 6.16
CA CYS A 25 -3.61 3.17 6.85
C CYS A 25 -2.39 2.76 7.66
N LEU A 26 -1.21 2.99 7.11
CA LEU A 26 0.03 2.61 7.79
C LEU A 26 0.45 3.64 8.83
N GLY A 27 -0.08 4.84 8.76
CA GLY A 27 0.32 5.88 9.69
C GLY A 27 1.66 6.51 9.34
N VAL A 28 1.99 6.55 8.06
CA VAL A 28 3.24 7.14 7.60
C VAL A 28 2.93 8.28 6.65
N ASP A 29 3.96 9.06 6.35
CA ASP A 29 3.82 10.20 5.46
C ASP A 29 3.70 9.72 4.02
N GLN A 30 2.73 10.28 3.27
CA GLN A 30 2.52 9.81 1.91
C GLN A 30 3.67 10.16 0.97
N ASP A 31 4.34 11.29 1.23
CA ASP A 31 5.49 11.64 0.40
C ASP A 31 6.64 10.69 0.60
N THR A 32 6.84 10.25 1.84
CA THR A 32 7.86 9.26 2.13
C THR A 32 7.53 7.94 1.44
N LEU A 33 6.28 7.53 1.54
CA LEU A 33 5.86 6.27 0.92
C LEU A 33 6.03 6.35 -0.59
N ARG A 34 5.60 7.47 -1.19
CA ARG A 34 5.67 7.63 -2.62
C ARG A 34 7.12 7.66 -3.10
N GLY A 35 7.97 8.36 -2.38
CA GLY A 35 9.38 8.41 -2.73
C GLY A 35 10.03 7.04 -2.64
N GLN A 36 9.69 6.28 -1.62
CA GLN A 36 10.24 4.95 -1.47
C GLN A 36 9.76 4.03 -2.58
N ALA A 37 8.49 4.15 -2.96
CA ALA A 37 7.95 3.31 -4.02
C ALA A 37 8.64 3.58 -5.35
N ARG A 38 9.11 4.81 -5.55
CA ARG A 38 9.72 5.17 -6.81
C ARG A 38 11.21 4.89 -6.84
N SER A 39 11.89 5.07 -5.72
CA SER A 39 13.35 4.94 -5.73
C SER A 39 13.83 3.63 -5.12
N ALA A 40 13.07 3.05 -4.21
CA ALA A 40 13.50 1.81 -3.56
C ALA A 40 12.29 0.94 -3.25
N PRO A 41 11.58 0.49 -4.29
CA PRO A 41 10.36 -0.29 -4.05
C PRO A 41 10.63 -1.61 -3.34
N GLU A 42 11.84 -2.11 -3.44
CA GLU A 42 12.16 -3.36 -2.77
C GLU A 42 12.14 -3.23 -1.25
N LEU A 43 12.17 -2.00 -0.74
CA LEU A 43 12.06 -1.81 0.70
C LEU A 43 10.64 -1.88 1.21
N LEU A 44 9.69 -1.83 0.30
CA LEU A 44 8.29 -2.01 0.67
C LEU A 44 7.97 -3.49 0.70
N ARG A 45 7.10 -3.84 1.63
CA ARG A 45 6.75 -5.25 1.82
C ARG A 45 5.60 -5.69 0.95
N PHE A 46 5.12 -4.82 0.10
CA PHE A 46 4.04 -5.14 -0.82
C PHE A 46 4.40 -4.56 -2.17
N PRO A 47 3.88 -5.18 -3.25
CA PRO A 47 4.20 -4.69 -4.58
C PRO A 47 3.58 -3.34 -4.84
N THR A 48 4.26 -2.56 -5.67
CA THR A 48 3.74 -1.28 -6.12
C THR A 48 3.91 -1.21 -7.63
N VAL A 49 3.09 -0.38 -8.24
CA VAL A 49 3.14 -0.17 -9.68
C VAL A 49 3.33 1.32 -9.91
N CYS A 50 4.33 1.67 -10.70
CA CYS A 50 4.56 3.07 -11.06
C CYS A 50 4.22 3.24 -12.53
N VAL A 51 3.27 4.13 -12.81
CA VAL A 51 2.87 4.43 -14.17
C VAL A 51 3.06 5.92 -14.36
N GLY A 52 4.03 6.29 -15.16
CA GLY A 52 4.37 7.70 -15.32
C GLY A 52 4.74 8.28 -13.98
N ASN A 53 4.04 9.31 -13.56
CA ASN A 53 4.27 9.94 -12.27
C ASN A 53 3.39 9.39 -11.16
N ARG A 54 2.63 8.36 -11.45
CA ARG A 54 1.67 7.86 -10.48
C ARG A 54 2.13 6.56 -9.87
N VAL A 55 1.95 6.45 -8.57
CA VAL A 55 2.24 5.23 -7.83
C VAL A 55 0.90 4.63 -7.45
N ARG A 56 0.74 3.34 -7.75
CA ARG A 56 -0.47 2.63 -7.39
C ARG A 56 -0.09 1.38 -6.64
N ILE A 57 -0.89 1.02 -5.67
CA ILE A 57 -0.64 -0.16 -4.86
C ILE A 57 -1.79 -1.13 -5.06
N PRO A 58 -1.52 -2.35 -5.53
CA PRO A 58 -2.60 -3.33 -5.70
C PRO A 58 -3.30 -3.59 -4.38
N LYS A 59 -4.61 -3.41 -4.38
CA LYS A 59 -5.39 -3.52 -3.17
C LYS A 59 -5.26 -4.89 -2.53
N GLN A 60 -5.38 -5.95 -3.33
CA GLN A 60 -5.34 -7.30 -2.78
C GLN A 60 -3.99 -7.61 -2.14
N ALA A 61 -2.92 -7.20 -2.80
CA ALA A 61 -1.58 -7.46 -2.27
C ALA A 61 -1.38 -6.71 -0.97
N PHE A 62 -1.85 -5.46 -0.91
CA PHE A 62 -1.71 -4.68 0.31
C PHE A 62 -2.53 -5.30 1.44
N LEU A 63 -3.74 -5.77 1.15
CA LEU A 63 -4.56 -6.39 2.17
C LEU A 63 -3.91 -7.66 2.70
N LYS A 64 -3.33 -8.45 1.82
CA LYS A 64 -2.64 -9.66 2.28
C LYS A 64 -1.47 -9.32 3.17
N PHE A 65 -0.74 -8.28 2.81
CA PHE A 65 0.38 -7.84 3.65
C PHE A 65 -0.12 -7.41 5.03
N MET A 66 -1.19 -6.63 5.08
CA MET A 66 -1.69 -6.12 6.34
C MET A 66 -2.28 -7.21 7.21
N LYS A 67 -2.84 -8.24 6.59
CA LYS A 67 -3.42 -9.33 7.36
C LYS A 67 -2.37 -10.32 7.82
N GLY A 68 -1.13 -10.09 7.45
CA GLY A 68 -0.06 -10.99 7.87
C GLY A 68 0.00 -12.26 7.06
N GLU A 69 -0.72 -12.31 5.94
CA GLU A 69 -0.68 -13.51 5.12
C GLU A 69 0.64 -13.59 4.42
N SER A 70 1.15 -14.76 4.41
CA SER A 70 2.43 -14.98 3.81
C SER A 70 2.34 -14.87 2.32
N ILE A 71 3.28 -14.16 1.74
CA ILE A 71 3.38 -14.09 0.32
C ILE A 71 4.66 -14.81 -0.03
N GLY A 72 4.58 -16.08 -0.02
CA GLY A 72 5.74 -16.89 -0.29
C GLY A 72 6.59 -17.18 0.90
N THR A 73 6.19 -16.75 2.10
CA THR A 73 6.96 -17.10 3.22
C THR A 73 6.21 -17.93 4.13
N LYS A 74 6.68 -18.58 4.77
CA LYS A 74 6.02 -19.26 5.66
C LYS A 74 6.15 -18.87 6.92
N ASN A 75 5.82 -18.65 7.41
CA ASN A 75 6.05 -18.24 8.31
C ASN A 75 6.02 -18.43 9.01
#